data_e9236a30383762a65fe7cfb2756c15b4
#
_entry.id   e9236a30383762a65fe7cfb2756c15b4
#
_cell.length_a   1.000
_cell.length_b   1.000
_cell.length_c   1.000
_cell.angle_alpha   90.00
_cell.angle_beta   90.00
_cell.angle_gamma   90.00
#
_symmetry.space_group_name_H-M   'P 1'
#
loop_
_entity.id
_entity.type
_entity.pdbx_description
1 polymer ?
#
loop_
_entity_poly.entity_id
_entity_poly.type
_entity_poly.pdbx_seq_one_letter_code
_entity_poly.pdbx_strand_id
1 'polypeptide(L)'
;MSSAVQPGKKWWNASSEQWKTFLQDREEQVFLVLTLLIGALVGLIVVAFILVTERFGAQLYPPGGAAWRRLLVPVAGSLGMGYLLFRFFPDARGSGVPQTKAALFARGGRISLATVVGKFFCTSATLACGIPLGREGPAVQVGAGIASVLGRKLGLRPDKVKALIPVGAAAAIAAAFNTPLAAVLFALEEVVGDLHAPVLGSVVLASATSWAMLRLLLGNDPLFQVPQYQLVHPGELVIYAVLGVVGGFVSVAFTKLLLWMRGRFLRFPGKTVWFQPVAGGLTVGIMGWFVPQLLGVGYKHVGDVLNGRMALKLMILLLVLKLVSVAASYASGNAGGIFGPSLFLGAMLGGIVGTVSQHFLPGYVAAPGAYALVGMGTAFAGIIRAPMTSVVMIFEITRDYAVIVPLMISSLVSFFISARFQKQPIYEVLADQDGIHLPTAETRQQSGQRRVVQAMRDATEVWSGSLTVQEALEKSQSSRFHAWPVSDERGVIGVVSRQSLQAVGNGAADKRLSELVDATDFPHVHADHSLHLALDRMGASRLDLLPVVNRADVHQLEGVVTLQDVLALYGVGPKESHAAGKETH
;
A
#
# COMPACT_ATOMS: atom_id res chain seq x y z
N MET A 1 58.53 18.45 6.53
CA MET A 1 57.29 18.47 7.33
C MET A 1 56.43 17.28 6.89
N SER A 2 56.40 16.28 7.80
CA SER A 2 55.81 14.97 7.57
C SER A 2 54.29 15.06 7.73
N SER A 3 53.54 14.65 6.71
CA SER A 3 52.08 14.49 6.78
C SER A 3 51.74 13.21 7.52
N ALA A 4 51.35 13.32 8.76
CA ALA A 4 50.83 12.21 9.56
C ALA A 4 49.47 11.78 9.02
N VAL A 5 49.40 10.67 8.28
CA VAL A 5 48.16 9.99 7.86
C VAL A 5 47.53 9.36 9.09
N GLN A 6 46.34 9.80 9.49
CA GLN A 6 45.56 9.25 10.62
C GLN A 6 45.15 7.79 10.32
N PRO A 7 45.58 6.79 11.10
CA PRO A 7 45.30 5.37 10.85
C PRO A 7 43.85 4.96 11.10
N GLY A 8 43.04 5.73 11.80
CA GLY A 8 41.66 5.37 12.17
C GLY A 8 40.64 5.37 11.05
N LYS A 9 40.78 6.23 10.02
CA LYS A 9 39.86 6.31 8.90
C LYS A 9 39.94 5.15 7.89
N LYS A 10 41.11 4.52 7.74
CA LYS A 10 41.30 3.39 6.82
C LYS A 10 40.61 2.11 7.28
N TRP A 11 40.59 1.83 8.58
CA TRP A 11 39.96 0.63 9.14
C TRP A 11 38.43 0.66 9.04
N TRP A 12 37.82 1.80 9.31
CA TRP A 12 36.35 1.98 9.13
C TRP A 12 35.90 1.85 7.68
N ASN A 13 36.69 2.35 6.74
CA ASN A 13 36.38 2.25 5.31
C ASN A 13 36.57 0.83 4.77
N ALA A 14 37.58 0.10 5.20
CA ALA A 14 37.80 -1.29 4.80
C ALA A 14 36.73 -2.24 5.33
N SER A 15 36.27 -2.04 6.57
CA SER A 15 35.18 -2.83 7.15
C SER A 15 33.81 -2.49 6.49
N SER A 16 33.59 -1.23 6.07
CA SER A 16 32.37 -0.83 5.39
C SER A 16 32.27 -1.38 3.96
N GLU A 17 33.40 -1.51 3.26
CA GLU A 17 33.46 -2.12 1.93
C GLU A 17 33.26 -3.64 1.98
N GLN A 18 33.90 -4.31 2.92
CA GLN A 18 33.69 -5.74 3.17
C GLN A 18 32.24 -6.06 3.58
N TRP A 19 31.63 -5.19 4.40
CA TRP A 19 30.23 -5.31 4.78
C TRP A 19 29.28 -5.14 3.58
N LYS A 20 29.56 -4.19 2.70
CA LYS A 20 28.77 -4.00 1.48
C LYS A 20 28.86 -5.19 0.52
N THR A 21 30.08 -5.74 0.33
CA THR A 21 30.27 -6.94 -0.51
C THR A 21 29.55 -8.16 0.09
N PHE A 22 29.66 -8.37 1.41
CA PHE A 22 28.92 -9.42 2.10
C PHE A 22 27.41 -9.29 1.96
N LEU A 23 26.88 -8.05 2.03
CA LEU A 23 25.46 -7.77 1.83
C LEU A 23 25.01 -8.03 0.38
N GLN A 24 25.86 -7.74 -0.61
CA GLN A 24 25.57 -7.97 -2.02
C GLN A 24 25.56 -9.48 -2.37
N ASP A 25 26.51 -10.24 -1.85
CA ASP A 25 26.63 -11.68 -2.12
C ASP A 25 25.51 -12.50 -1.44
N ARG A 26 24.86 -11.97 -0.39
CA ARG A 26 23.80 -12.63 0.37
C ARG A 26 22.53 -11.78 0.51
N GLU A 27 22.24 -10.97 -0.49
CA GLU A 27 21.18 -9.96 -0.42
C GLU A 27 19.81 -10.57 -0.08
N GLU A 28 19.49 -11.74 -0.62
CA GLU A 28 18.23 -12.44 -0.33
C GLU A 28 18.12 -12.92 1.11
N GLN A 29 19.20 -13.49 1.65
CA GLN A 29 19.23 -13.98 3.04
C GLN A 29 19.13 -12.81 4.03
N VAL A 30 19.87 -11.73 3.75
CA VAL A 30 19.82 -10.51 4.55
C VAL A 30 18.42 -9.90 4.50
N PHE A 31 17.78 -9.86 3.34
CA PHE A 31 16.43 -9.37 3.17
C PHE A 31 15.41 -10.18 3.98
N LEU A 32 15.55 -11.51 3.99
CA LEU A 32 14.70 -12.41 4.77
C LEU A 32 14.86 -12.19 6.29
N VAL A 33 16.10 -12.15 6.79
CA VAL A 33 16.39 -11.88 8.21
C VAL A 33 15.86 -10.50 8.61
N LEU A 34 16.07 -9.50 7.75
CA LEU A 34 15.57 -8.14 7.98
C LEU A 34 14.05 -8.11 8.03
N THR A 35 13.37 -8.90 7.20
CA THR A 35 11.91 -9.04 7.21
C THR A 35 11.38 -9.56 8.55
N LEU A 36 12.01 -10.60 9.11
CA LEU A 36 11.67 -11.12 10.44
C LEU A 36 11.93 -10.08 11.54
N LEU A 37 13.07 -9.39 11.49
CA LEU A 37 13.41 -8.34 12.43
C LEU A 37 12.41 -7.17 12.38
N ILE A 38 12.01 -6.75 11.16
CA ILE A 38 10.99 -5.72 10.96
C ILE A 38 9.67 -6.19 11.55
N GLY A 39 9.24 -7.43 11.26
CA GLY A 39 8.01 -8.00 11.81
C GLY A 39 7.99 -7.94 13.34
N ALA A 40 9.05 -8.42 14.00
CA ALA A 40 9.17 -8.43 15.45
C ALA A 40 9.18 -7.01 16.04
N LEU A 41 9.99 -6.12 15.50
CA LEU A 41 10.13 -4.75 15.99
C LEU A 41 8.85 -3.93 15.79
N VAL A 42 8.21 -4.05 14.65
CA VAL A 42 6.93 -3.37 14.36
C VAL A 42 5.84 -3.92 15.27
N GLY A 43 5.77 -5.25 15.47
CA GLY A 43 4.84 -5.87 16.40
C GLY A 43 4.98 -5.31 17.82
N LEU A 44 6.21 -5.23 18.34
CA LEU A 44 6.52 -4.65 19.65
C LEU A 44 6.05 -3.18 19.74
N ILE A 45 6.35 -2.37 18.73
CA ILE A 45 6.00 -0.95 18.71
C ILE A 45 4.48 -0.75 18.61
N VAL A 46 3.77 -1.58 17.84
CA VAL A 46 2.30 -1.51 17.77
C VAL A 46 1.67 -1.93 19.10
N VAL A 47 2.19 -2.95 19.78
CA VAL A 47 1.76 -3.29 21.14
C VAL A 47 1.98 -2.10 22.10
N ALA A 48 3.14 -1.48 22.06
CA ALA A 48 3.40 -0.28 22.86
C ALA A 48 2.41 0.86 22.52
N PHE A 49 2.08 1.03 21.24
CA PHE A 49 1.09 2.01 20.77
C PHE A 49 -0.31 1.76 21.36
N ILE A 50 -0.73 0.49 21.39
CA ILE A 50 -1.99 0.07 21.99
C ILE A 50 -2.01 0.43 23.47
N LEU A 51 -1.01 -0.07 24.21
CA LEU A 51 -0.91 0.11 25.67
C LEU A 51 -0.83 1.58 26.08
N VAL A 52 -0.01 2.38 25.38
CA VAL A 52 0.12 3.82 25.63
C VAL A 52 -1.21 4.53 25.41
N THR A 53 -1.87 4.27 24.29
CA THR A 53 -3.15 4.92 23.96
C THR A 53 -4.24 4.57 24.98
N GLU A 54 -4.35 3.30 25.35
CA GLU A 54 -5.38 2.82 26.28
C GLU A 54 -5.12 3.30 27.71
N ARG A 55 -3.86 3.22 28.18
CA ARG A 55 -3.50 3.63 29.53
C ARG A 55 -3.67 5.13 29.74
N PHE A 56 -3.20 5.96 28.80
CA PHE A 56 -3.40 7.40 28.90
C PHE A 56 -4.87 7.79 28.72
N GLY A 57 -5.61 7.13 27.83
CA GLY A 57 -7.05 7.35 27.69
C GLY A 57 -7.82 7.07 28.97
N ALA A 58 -7.51 5.96 29.66
CA ALA A 58 -8.12 5.61 30.93
C ALA A 58 -7.81 6.61 32.05
N GLN A 59 -6.62 7.20 32.05
CA GLN A 59 -6.25 8.27 33.02
C GLN A 59 -6.98 9.60 32.74
N LEU A 60 -7.16 9.95 31.47
CA LEU A 60 -7.84 11.17 31.08
C LEU A 60 -9.36 11.09 31.31
N TYR A 61 -9.94 9.90 31.15
CA TYR A 61 -11.37 9.62 31.32
C TYR A 61 -11.64 8.53 32.36
N PRO A 62 -11.33 8.77 33.65
CA PRO A 62 -11.60 7.79 34.70
C PRO A 62 -13.12 7.58 34.86
N PRO A 63 -13.56 6.40 35.29
CA PRO A 63 -14.95 6.12 35.63
C PRO A 63 -15.46 7.16 36.66
N GLY A 64 -16.63 7.76 36.42
CA GLY A 64 -17.18 8.82 37.28
C GLY A 64 -16.49 10.20 37.14
N GLY A 65 -15.56 10.38 36.21
CA GLY A 65 -14.84 11.63 35.99
C GLY A 65 -15.75 12.80 35.60
N ALA A 66 -15.31 14.03 35.96
CA ALA A 66 -16.08 15.25 35.74
C ALA A 66 -16.41 15.49 34.26
N ALA A 67 -17.63 15.90 33.96
CA ALA A 67 -18.14 16.09 32.60
C ALA A 67 -17.31 17.09 31.76
N TRP A 68 -16.74 18.13 32.40
CA TRP A 68 -15.90 19.12 31.71
C TRP A 68 -14.68 18.52 30.99
N ARG A 69 -14.17 17.37 31.47
CA ARG A 69 -13.06 16.66 30.80
C ARG A 69 -13.43 16.24 29.38
N ARG A 70 -14.69 15.83 29.15
CA ARG A 70 -15.19 15.42 27.83
C ARG A 70 -15.16 16.56 26.80
N LEU A 71 -15.23 17.82 27.27
CA LEU A 71 -15.12 18.99 26.43
C LEU A 71 -13.67 19.49 26.31
N LEU A 72 -12.99 19.71 27.43
CA LEU A 72 -11.69 20.39 27.42
C LEU A 72 -10.55 19.49 26.98
N VAL A 73 -10.56 18.20 27.30
CA VAL A 73 -9.45 17.30 26.96
C VAL A 73 -9.30 17.13 25.43
N PRO A 74 -10.36 16.89 24.62
CA PRO A 74 -10.25 16.85 23.17
C PRO A 74 -9.75 18.17 22.57
N VAL A 75 -10.21 19.30 23.11
CA VAL A 75 -9.80 20.64 22.64
C VAL A 75 -8.33 20.90 22.93
N ALA A 76 -7.90 20.73 24.18
CA ALA A 76 -6.52 20.93 24.60
C ALA A 76 -5.55 19.96 23.90
N GLY A 77 -5.96 18.68 23.79
CA GLY A 77 -5.20 17.67 23.07
C GLY A 77 -5.02 18.03 21.59
N SER A 78 -6.10 18.44 20.92
CA SER A 78 -6.04 18.88 19.52
C SER A 78 -5.15 20.10 19.32
N LEU A 79 -5.18 21.06 20.24
CA LEU A 79 -4.32 22.24 20.20
C LEU A 79 -2.84 21.87 20.37
N GLY A 80 -2.51 21.10 21.41
CA GLY A 80 -1.14 20.66 21.67
C GLY A 80 -0.56 19.82 20.56
N MET A 81 -1.31 18.82 20.07
CA MET A 81 -0.86 17.96 18.98
C MET A 81 -0.81 18.70 17.65
N GLY A 82 -1.74 19.63 17.39
CA GLY A 82 -1.71 20.50 16.21
C GLY A 82 -0.43 21.35 16.14
N TYR A 83 -0.02 21.93 17.29
CA TYR A 83 1.24 22.68 17.39
C TYR A 83 2.47 21.79 17.19
N LEU A 84 2.54 20.60 17.82
CA LEU A 84 3.66 19.67 17.68
C LEU A 84 3.79 19.17 16.23
N LEU A 85 2.68 18.81 15.59
CA LEU A 85 2.66 18.38 14.20
C LEU A 85 3.11 19.50 13.25
N PHE A 86 2.70 20.73 13.51
CA PHE A 86 3.08 21.88 12.69
C PHE A 86 4.57 22.23 12.84
N ARG A 87 5.08 22.26 14.08
CA ARG A 87 6.42 22.79 14.39
C ARG A 87 7.53 21.76 14.24
N PHE A 88 7.27 20.50 14.60
CA PHE A 88 8.31 19.48 14.74
C PHE A 88 8.12 18.26 13.82
N PHE A 89 6.88 17.89 13.48
CA PHE A 89 6.57 16.66 12.78
C PHE A 89 5.58 16.83 11.61
N PRO A 90 5.83 17.74 10.65
CA PRO A 90 4.87 18.03 9.58
C PRO A 90 4.50 16.79 8.74
N ASP A 91 5.44 15.89 8.46
CA ASP A 91 5.21 14.64 7.71
C ASP A 91 4.42 13.57 8.51
N ALA A 92 4.22 13.76 9.82
CA ALA A 92 3.42 12.88 10.66
C ALA A 92 1.92 13.25 10.66
N ARG A 93 1.49 14.32 9.97
CA ARG A 93 0.11 14.73 9.83
C ARG A 93 -0.67 13.76 8.93
N GLY A 94 -2.00 13.64 9.14
CA GLY A 94 -2.91 12.83 8.32
C GLY A 94 -3.03 11.38 8.75
N SER A 95 -3.63 10.54 7.89
CA SER A 95 -3.98 9.15 8.18
C SER A 95 -2.79 8.21 8.35
N GLY A 96 -1.74 8.39 7.57
CA GLY A 96 -0.59 7.47 7.50
C GLY A 96 -0.57 6.60 6.24
N VAL A 97 -1.72 6.10 5.77
CA VAL A 97 -1.78 5.26 4.56
C VAL A 97 -1.43 6.06 3.29
N PRO A 98 -2.01 7.25 3.01
CA PRO A 98 -1.61 8.06 1.87
C PRO A 98 -0.12 8.40 1.87
N GLN A 99 0.44 8.74 3.05
CA GLN A 99 1.86 9.05 3.22
C GLN A 99 2.76 7.83 2.97
N THR A 100 2.30 6.63 3.33
CA THR A 100 3.00 5.36 3.04
C THR A 100 2.98 5.06 1.54
N LYS A 101 1.83 5.21 0.87
CA LYS A 101 1.74 5.11 -0.60
C LYS A 101 2.64 6.14 -1.29
N ALA A 102 2.66 7.38 -0.80
CA ALA A 102 3.55 8.43 -1.30
C ALA A 102 5.03 8.06 -1.13
N ALA A 103 5.42 7.46 -0.01
CA ALA A 103 6.78 6.98 0.20
C ALA A 103 7.15 5.88 -0.81
N LEU A 104 6.23 4.94 -1.06
CA LEU A 104 6.42 3.83 -1.99
C LEU A 104 6.57 4.32 -3.45
N PHE A 105 5.66 5.18 -3.91
CA PHE A 105 5.55 5.54 -5.32
C PHE A 105 6.28 6.83 -5.70
N ALA A 106 6.31 7.84 -4.81
CA ALA A 106 6.82 9.17 -5.14
C ALA A 106 8.13 9.53 -4.42
N ARG A 107 8.43 8.93 -3.25
CA ARG A 107 9.59 9.33 -2.43
C ARG A 107 10.69 8.27 -2.35
N GLY A 108 10.75 7.31 -3.27
CA GLY A 108 11.82 6.31 -3.33
C GLY A 108 11.92 5.41 -2.08
N GLY A 109 10.82 5.13 -1.40
CA GLY A 109 10.78 4.34 -0.18
C GLY A 109 11.28 5.08 1.08
N ARG A 110 11.41 6.41 1.05
CA ARG A 110 11.99 7.19 2.14
C ARG A 110 10.94 7.70 3.12
N ILE A 111 11.02 7.26 4.37
CA ILE A 111 10.28 7.80 5.53
C ILE A 111 11.33 8.13 6.61
N SER A 112 11.26 9.33 7.21
CA SER A 112 12.22 9.77 8.22
C SER A 112 11.94 9.15 9.59
N LEU A 113 12.97 8.97 10.42
CA LEU A 113 12.78 8.54 11.80
C LEU A 113 11.97 9.55 12.62
N ALA A 114 12.15 10.84 12.34
CA ALA A 114 11.34 11.90 12.97
C ALA A 114 9.85 11.73 12.67
N THR A 115 9.49 11.36 11.43
CA THR A 115 8.11 11.04 11.06
C THR A 115 7.57 9.85 11.85
N VAL A 116 8.36 8.79 12.03
CA VAL A 116 7.97 7.60 12.81
C VAL A 116 7.66 7.98 14.26
N VAL A 117 8.61 8.69 14.89
CA VAL A 117 8.48 9.13 16.30
C VAL A 117 7.30 10.10 16.45
N GLY A 118 7.21 11.12 15.58
CA GLY A 118 6.12 12.09 15.62
C GLY A 118 4.76 11.44 15.40
N LYS A 119 4.66 10.48 14.47
CA LYS A 119 3.42 9.73 14.21
C LYS A 119 2.99 8.92 15.42
N PHE A 120 3.91 8.18 16.02
CA PHE A 120 3.63 7.39 17.21
C PHE A 120 3.10 8.26 18.36
N PHE A 121 3.85 9.29 18.77
CA PHE A 121 3.50 10.11 19.94
C PHE A 121 2.29 11.00 19.69
N CYS A 122 2.24 11.72 18.56
CA CYS A 122 1.12 12.63 18.29
C CYS A 122 -0.19 11.87 18.11
N THR A 123 -0.18 10.71 17.47
CA THR A 123 -1.42 9.92 17.34
C THR A 123 -1.83 9.30 18.67
N SER A 124 -0.90 8.72 19.44
CA SER A 124 -1.22 8.17 20.77
C SER A 124 -1.89 9.22 21.66
N ALA A 125 -1.33 10.43 21.70
CA ALA A 125 -1.91 11.52 22.48
C ALA A 125 -3.26 11.98 21.93
N THR A 126 -3.41 12.12 20.59
CA THR A 126 -4.68 12.50 19.97
C THR A 126 -5.80 11.52 20.33
N LEU A 127 -5.53 10.22 20.21
CA LEU A 127 -6.52 9.17 20.52
C LEU A 127 -6.81 9.10 22.02
N ALA A 128 -5.80 9.20 22.87
CA ALA A 128 -5.96 9.25 24.33
C ALA A 128 -6.82 10.44 24.76
N CYS A 129 -6.73 11.60 24.06
CA CYS A 129 -7.59 12.75 24.30
C CYS A 129 -9.04 12.58 23.79
N GLY A 130 -9.42 11.38 23.33
CA GLY A 130 -10.79 11.06 22.96
C GLY A 130 -11.20 11.44 21.54
N ILE A 131 -10.26 11.86 20.68
CA ILE A 131 -10.54 12.12 19.27
C ILE A 131 -10.93 10.81 18.58
N PRO A 132 -12.07 10.74 17.84
CA PRO A 132 -12.66 9.52 17.33
C PRO A 132 -12.02 9.02 16.03
N LEU A 133 -10.68 9.07 15.96
CA LEU A 133 -9.88 8.56 14.84
C LEU A 133 -9.30 7.17 15.17
N GLY A 134 -8.77 6.47 14.17
CA GLY A 134 -8.16 5.14 14.31
C GLY A 134 -6.64 5.19 14.44
N ARG A 135 -6.08 4.16 15.07
CA ARG A 135 -4.63 3.96 15.25
C ARG A 135 -3.98 3.21 14.08
N GLU A 136 -4.74 2.53 13.26
CA GLU A 136 -4.29 1.55 12.28
C GLU A 136 -3.53 2.21 11.12
N GLY A 137 -4.10 3.25 10.51
CA GLY A 137 -3.40 4.02 9.48
C GLY A 137 -2.07 4.63 9.96
N PRO A 138 -2.04 5.28 11.12
CA PRO A 138 -0.79 5.69 11.77
C PRO A 138 0.20 4.56 12.01
N ALA A 139 -0.26 3.39 12.48
CA ALA A 139 0.58 2.21 12.66
C ALA A 139 1.22 1.76 11.33
N VAL A 140 0.48 1.80 10.22
CA VAL A 140 0.99 1.51 8.87
C VAL A 140 2.18 2.42 8.53
N GLN A 141 2.07 3.72 8.77
CA GLN A 141 3.17 4.67 8.50
C GLN A 141 4.36 4.45 9.43
N VAL A 142 4.12 4.13 10.70
CA VAL A 142 5.16 3.79 11.67
C VAL A 142 5.91 2.54 11.25
N GLY A 143 5.19 1.45 10.91
CA GLY A 143 5.80 0.19 10.48
C GLY A 143 6.57 0.33 9.17
N ALA A 144 5.99 0.95 8.16
CA ALA A 144 6.66 1.27 6.90
C ALA A 144 7.89 2.18 7.12
N GLY A 145 7.79 3.13 8.05
CA GLY A 145 8.89 4.03 8.41
C GLY A 145 10.05 3.30 9.08
N ILE A 146 9.77 2.38 10.01
CA ILE A 146 10.78 1.52 10.64
C ILE A 146 11.51 0.69 9.58
N ALA A 147 10.75 0.04 8.69
CA ALA A 147 11.28 -0.74 7.57
C ALA A 147 12.17 0.12 6.65
N SER A 148 11.73 1.33 6.31
CA SER A 148 12.49 2.30 5.52
C SER A 148 13.79 2.72 6.20
N VAL A 149 13.75 3.04 7.50
CA VAL A 149 14.94 3.48 8.27
C VAL A 149 15.95 2.36 8.38
N LEU A 150 15.51 1.13 8.69
CA LEU A 150 16.39 -0.03 8.81
C LEU A 150 17.04 -0.37 7.47
N GLY A 151 16.26 -0.46 6.38
CA GLY A 151 16.80 -0.76 5.06
C GLY A 151 17.86 0.25 4.61
N ARG A 152 17.63 1.55 4.85
CA ARG A 152 18.60 2.60 4.50
C ARG A 152 19.83 2.59 5.40
N LYS A 153 19.68 2.33 6.71
CA LYS A 153 20.82 2.24 7.64
C LYS A 153 21.74 1.07 7.32
N LEU A 154 21.18 -0.03 6.81
CA LEU A 154 21.94 -1.19 6.35
C LEU A 154 22.54 -1.00 4.95
N GLY A 155 22.25 0.12 4.26
CA GLY A 155 22.82 0.42 2.96
C GLY A 155 22.19 -0.39 1.81
N LEU A 156 20.96 -0.89 1.96
CA LEU A 156 20.26 -1.59 0.89
C LEU A 156 19.99 -0.67 -0.30
N ARG A 157 19.93 -1.26 -1.51
CA ARG A 157 19.59 -0.54 -2.74
C ARG A 157 18.18 0.09 -2.64
N PRO A 158 17.94 1.20 -3.35
CA PRO A 158 16.66 1.91 -3.27
C PRO A 158 15.43 1.07 -3.62
N ASP A 159 15.54 0.14 -4.58
CA ASP A 159 14.50 -0.82 -4.95
C ASP A 159 14.13 -1.76 -3.79
N LYS A 160 15.13 -2.26 -3.07
CA LYS A 160 14.93 -3.10 -1.87
C LYS A 160 14.33 -2.30 -0.70
N VAL A 161 14.73 -1.05 -0.51
CA VAL A 161 14.11 -0.17 0.49
C VAL A 161 12.64 0.07 0.16
N LYS A 162 12.28 0.27 -1.12
CA LYS A 162 10.87 0.35 -1.56
C LYS A 162 10.11 -0.94 -1.24
N ALA A 163 10.72 -2.11 -1.52
CA ALA A 163 10.11 -3.41 -1.26
C ALA A 163 9.84 -3.67 0.24
N LEU A 164 10.57 -3.02 1.17
CA LEU A 164 10.33 -3.11 2.61
C LEU A 164 9.13 -2.27 3.09
N ILE A 165 8.64 -1.31 2.32
CA ILE A 165 7.49 -0.47 2.72
C ILE A 165 6.23 -1.31 2.98
N PRO A 166 5.74 -2.15 2.04
CA PRO A 166 4.59 -3.01 2.31
C PRO A 166 4.86 -4.06 3.39
N VAL A 167 6.11 -4.51 3.57
CA VAL A 167 6.51 -5.43 4.65
C VAL A 167 6.22 -4.83 6.01
N GLY A 168 6.69 -3.58 6.25
CA GLY A 168 6.42 -2.87 7.49
C GLY A 168 4.95 -2.50 7.68
N ALA A 169 4.24 -2.18 6.60
CA ALA A 169 2.80 -1.88 6.61
C ALA A 169 1.97 -3.09 7.04
N ALA A 170 2.24 -4.28 6.47
CA ALA A 170 1.57 -5.53 6.85
C ALA A 170 1.85 -5.91 8.31
N ALA A 171 3.11 -5.85 8.74
CA ALA A 171 3.48 -6.11 10.12
C ALA A 171 2.67 -5.23 11.10
N ALA A 172 2.47 -3.95 10.76
CA ALA A 172 1.70 -3.03 11.59
C ALA A 172 0.21 -3.39 11.69
N ILE A 173 -0.43 -3.74 10.58
CA ILE A 173 -1.85 -4.13 10.55
C ILE A 173 -2.05 -5.47 11.27
N ALA A 174 -1.14 -6.44 11.08
CA ALA A 174 -1.21 -7.73 11.74
C ALA A 174 -1.26 -7.62 13.27
N ALA A 175 -0.41 -6.76 13.85
CA ALA A 175 -0.45 -6.50 15.29
C ALA A 175 -1.62 -5.59 15.72
N ALA A 176 -2.03 -4.63 14.88
CA ALA A 176 -3.10 -3.69 15.25
C ALA A 176 -4.48 -4.35 15.39
N PHE A 177 -4.75 -5.38 14.57
CA PHE A 177 -6.05 -6.08 14.53
C PHE A 177 -6.01 -7.56 14.95
N ASN A 178 -4.83 -8.12 15.20
CA ASN A 178 -4.67 -9.56 15.41
C ASN A 178 -5.10 -10.39 14.19
N THR A 179 -4.86 -9.88 12.96
CA THR A 179 -5.32 -10.43 11.68
C THR A 179 -4.16 -10.52 10.67
N PRO A 180 -3.33 -11.57 10.73
CA PRO A 180 -2.14 -11.67 9.87
C PRO A 180 -2.45 -11.84 8.39
N LEU A 181 -3.50 -12.59 7.99
CA LEU A 181 -3.86 -12.78 6.58
C LEU A 181 -4.44 -11.51 5.96
N ALA A 182 -5.36 -10.86 6.68
CA ALA A 182 -5.92 -9.59 6.22
C ALA A 182 -4.86 -8.49 6.13
N ALA A 183 -3.84 -8.51 6.98
CA ALA A 183 -2.72 -7.58 6.91
C ALA A 183 -1.90 -7.75 5.63
N VAL A 184 -1.67 -8.99 5.20
CA VAL A 184 -1.04 -9.29 3.90
C VAL A 184 -1.88 -8.74 2.75
N LEU A 185 -3.18 -9.05 2.74
CA LEU A 185 -4.09 -8.56 1.72
C LEU A 185 -4.15 -7.03 1.69
N PHE A 186 -4.24 -6.37 2.85
CA PHE A 186 -4.22 -4.90 2.93
C PHE A 186 -2.94 -4.30 2.33
N ALA A 187 -1.79 -4.89 2.63
CA ALA A 187 -0.52 -4.40 2.09
C ALA A 187 -0.46 -4.55 0.56
N LEU A 188 -1.00 -5.64 0.02
CA LEU A 188 -1.02 -5.90 -1.42
C LEU A 188 -2.14 -5.14 -2.14
N GLU A 189 -3.38 -5.20 -1.62
CA GLU A 189 -4.56 -4.62 -2.24
C GLU A 189 -4.55 -3.08 -2.16
N GLU A 190 -4.24 -2.52 -0.97
CA GLU A 190 -4.34 -1.07 -0.75
C GLU A 190 -2.99 -0.35 -0.87
N VAL A 191 -1.89 -0.86 -0.28
CA VAL A 191 -0.61 -0.13 -0.26
C VAL A 191 0.12 -0.28 -1.58
N VAL A 192 0.28 -1.51 -2.09
CA VAL A 192 0.96 -1.82 -3.36
C VAL A 192 0.00 -1.63 -4.53
N GLY A 193 -1.24 -2.10 -4.40
CA GLY A 193 -2.26 -2.13 -5.45
C GLY A 193 -2.02 -3.23 -6.48
N ASP A 194 -1.29 -4.29 -6.10
CA ASP A 194 -1.04 -5.49 -6.90
C ASP A 194 -0.96 -6.73 -6.01
N LEU A 195 -1.87 -7.67 -6.20
CA LEU A 195 -1.91 -8.93 -5.44
C LEU A 195 -0.83 -9.94 -5.87
N HIS A 196 -0.22 -9.75 -7.03
CA HIS A 196 0.84 -10.59 -7.58
C HIS A 196 2.26 -10.03 -7.33
N ALA A 197 2.38 -9.06 -6.41
CA ALA A 197 3.64 -8.39 -6.15
C ALA A 197 4.74 -9.38 -5.69
N PRO A 198 5.97 -9.26 -6.20
CA PRO A 198 7.10 -10.13 -5.84
C PRO A 198 7.43 -10.16 -4.34
N VAL A 199 6.97 -9.16 -3.59
CA VAL A 199 7.20 -9.01 -2.15
C VAL A 199 6.26 -9.86 -1.28
N LEU A 200 5.34 -10.63 -1.86
CA LEU A 200 4.31 -11.40 -1.14
C LEU A 200 4.92 -12.25 -0.01
N GLY A 201 5.96 -13.04 -0.28
CA GLY A 201 6.58 -13.91 0.72
C GLY A 201 7.12 -13.15 1.94
N SER A 202 7.76 -12.01 1.71
CA SER A 202 8.28 -11.15 2.79
C SER A 202 7.16 -10.48 3.58
N VAL A 203 6.10 -10.08 2.90
CA VAL A 203 4.91 -9.48 3.54
C VAL A 203 4.23 -10.50 4.47
N VAL A 204 4.06 -11.75 4.02
CA VAL A 204 3.51 -12.86 4.82
C VAL A 204 4.37 -13.13 6.05
N LEU A 205 5.69 -13.22 5.87
CA LEU A 205 6.62 -13.54 6.95
C LEU A 205 6.65 -12.44 8.02
N ALA A 206 6.68 -11.17 7.63
CA ALA A 206 6.65 -10.05 8.55
C ALA A 206 5.31 -9.94 9.30
N SER A 207 4.22 -10.17 8.59
CA SER A 207 2.87 -10.20 9.16
C SER A 207 2.74 -11.28 10.24
N ALA A 208 3.15 -12.52 9.93
CA ALA A 208 3.12 -13.64 10.87
C ALA A 208 4.02 -13.40 12.09
N THR A 209 5.23 -12.84 11.88
CA THR A 209 6.16 -12.54 12.97
C THR A 209 5.61 -11.45 13.88
N SER A 210 5.05 -10.38 13.31
CA SER A 210 4.43 -9.29 14.07
C SER A 210 3.22 -9.77 14.90
N TRP A 211 2.39 -10.61 14.31
CA TRP A 211 1.27 -11.26 14.98
C TRP A 211 1.75 -12.17 16.13
N ALA A 212 2.82 -12.93 15.94
CA ALA A 212 3.40 -13.75 17.00
C ALA A 212 3.88 -12.90 18.17
N MET A 213 4.52 -11.74 17.91
CA MET A 213 4.92 -10.78 18.95
C MET A 213 3.72 -10.22 19.72
N LEU A 214 2.63 -9.88 19.03
CA LEU A 214 1.40 -9.44 19.68
C LEU A 214 0.89 -10.50 20.67
N ARG A 215 0.83 -11.76 20.22
CA ARG A 215 0.33 -12.88 21.05
C ARG A 215 1.21 -13.20 22.24
N LEU A 216 2.52 -13.11 22.07
CA LEU A 216 3.46 -13.31 23.18
C LEU A 216 3.30 -12.26 24.29
N LEU A 217 2.93 -11.02 23.94
CA LEU A 217 2.86 -9.90 24.87
C LEU A 217 1.47 -9.65 25.46
N LEU A 218 0.41 -9.79 24.64
CA LEU A 218 -0.98 -9.49 25.04
C LEU A 218 -1.88 -10.73 25.14
N GLY A 219 -1.36 -11.92 24.82
CA GLY A 219 -2.15 -13.16 24.87
C GLY A 219 -2.96 -13.41 23.58
N ASN A 220 -3.91 -14.34 23.69
CA ASN A 220 -4.66 -14.86 22.54
C ASN A 220 -6.09 -14.29 22.43
N ASP A 221 -6.41 -13.25 23.19
CA ASP A 221 -7.76 -12.69 23.20
C ASP A 221 -8.07 -12.02 21.86
N PRO A 222 -9.25 -12.31 21.26
CA PRO A 222 -9.67 -11.64 20.04
C PRO A 222 -9.98 -10.16 20.32
N LEU A 223 -9.85 -9.32 19.29
CA LEU A 223 -10.16 -7.88 19.40
C LEU A 223 -11.63 -7.65 19.82
N PHE A 224 -12.53 -8.52 19.37
CA PHE A 224 -13.94 -8.54 19.73
C PHE A 224 -14.35 -9.96 20.16
N GLN A 225 -15.01 -10.07 21.30
CA GLN A 225 -15.70 -11.29 21.69
C GLN A 225 -17.04 -11.32 20.96
N VAL A 226 -17.15 -12.19 19.97
CA VAL A 226 -18.30 -12.28 19.07
C VAL A 226 -18.99 -13.63 19.32
N PRO A 227 -20.32 -13.66 19.52
CA PRO A 227 -21.07 -14.90 19.49
C PRO A 227 -20.95 -15.59 18.13
N GLN A 228 -21.05 -16.93 18.10
CA GLN A 228 -21.16 -17.65 16.84
C GLN A 228 -22.51 -17.36 16.20
N TYR A 229 -22.49 -16.97 14.93
CA TYR A 229 -23.68 -16.68 14.15
C TYR A 229 -23.88 -17.73 13.07
N GLN A 230 -25.15 -18.12 12.87
CA GLN A 230 -25.52 -19.01 11.79
C GLN A 230 -26.53 -18.31 10.89
N LEU A 231 -26.45 -18.57 9.60
CA LEU A 231 -27.45 -18.15 8.63
C LEU A 231 -28.74 -18.95 8.94
N VAL A 232 -29.82 -18.26 9.28
CA VAL A 232 -31.09 -18.91 9.65
C VAL A 232 -31.84 -19.37 8.42
N HIS A 233 -31.85 -18.54 7.36
CA HIS A 233 -32.54 -18.84 6.12
C HIS A 233 -31.78 -18.28 4.91
N PRO A 234 -31.69 -19.00 3.76
CA PRO A 234 -30.98 -18.49 2.56
C PRO A 234 -31.50 -17.13 2.05
N GLY A 235 -32.76 -16.79 2.29
CA GLY A 235 -33.35 -15.49 1.95
C GLY A 235 -32.69 -14.30 2.67
N GLU A 236 -31.98 -14.52 3.78
CA GLU A 236 -31.20 -13.47 4.46
C GLU A 236 -30.13 -12.85 3.56
N LEU A 237 -29.64 -13.57 2.55
CA LEU A 237 -28.62 -13.05 1.62
C LEU A 237 -29.14 -11.81 0.86
N VAL A 238 -30.45 -11.71 0.64
CA VAL A 238 -31.07 -10.51 0.05
C VAL A 238 -30.95 -9.32 1.02
N ILE A 239 -31.16 -9.56 2.32
CA ILE A 239 -31.03 -8.50 3.34
C ILE A 239 -29.58 -8.04 3.46
N TYR A 240 -28.62 -8.95 3.37
CA TYR A 240 -27.19 -8.60 3.32
C TYR A 240 -26.83 -7.83 2.04
N ALA A 241 -27.46 -8.12 0.90
CA ALA A 241 -27.31 -7.30 -0.30
C ALA A 241 -27.89 -5.89 -0.11
N VAL A 242 -29.07 -5.75 0.53
CA VAL A 242 -29.63 -4.45 0.93
C VAL A 242 -28.72 -3.71 1.89
N LEU A 243 -28.14 -4.40 2.88
CA LEU A 243 -27.10 -3.82 3.75
C LEU A 243 -25.91 -3.29 2.93
N GLY A 244 -25.49 -4.03 1.91
CA GLY A 244 -24.45 -3.60 0.95
C GLY A 244 -24.84 -2.30 0.24
N VAL A 245 -26.09 -2.19 -0.23
CA VAL A 245 -26.59 -0.97 -0.89
C VAL A 245 -26.56 0.23 0.07
N VAL A 246 -27.16 0.09 1.24
CA VAL A 246 -27.22 1.18 2.24
C VAL A 246 -25.82 1.53 2.72
N GLY A 247 -24.96 0.53 2.96
CA GLY A 247 -23.57 0.70 3.35
C GLY A 247 -22.75 1.44 2.28
N GLY A 248 -22.99 1.14 1.00
CA GLY A 248 -22.37 1.86 -0.10
C GLY A 248 -22.71 3.35 -0.09
N PHE A 249 -23.99 3.70 0.09
CA PHE A 249 -24.40 5.11 0.20
C PHE A 249 -23.85 5.81 1.44
N VAL A 250 -23.86 5.16 2.60
CA VAL A 250 -23.26 5.71 3.83
C VAL A 250 -21.75 5.94 3.63
N SER A 251 -21.06 5.01 2.98
CA SER A 251 -19.64 5.12 2.64
C SER A 251 -19.35 6.32 1.73
N VAL A 252 -20.18 6.51 0.70
CA VAL A 252 -20.09 7.69 -0.20
C VAL A 252 -20.36 8.99 0.57
N ALA A 253 -21.38 9.02 1.41
CA ALA A 253 -21.73 10.20 2.22
C ALA A 253 -20.57 10.56 3.16
N PHE A 254 -19.99 9.57 3.86
CA PHE A 254 -18.84 9.77 4.73
C PHE A 254 -17.62 10.31 3.96
N THR A 255 -17.27 9.66 2.86
CA THR A 255 -16.10 10.05 2.04
C THR A 255 -16.26 11.47 1.50
N LYS A 256 -17.42 11.78 0.90
CA LYS A 256 -17.69 13.13 0.37
C LYS A 256 -17.70 14.20 1.46
N LEU A 257 -18.30 13.92 2.61
CA LEU A 257 -18.31 14.86 3.74
C LEU A 257 -16.87 15.14 4.23
N LEU A 258 -16.07 14.09 4.44
CA LEU A 258 -14.69 14.23 4.90
C LEU A 258 -13.84 15.03 3.90
N LEU A 259 -13.90 14.68 2.62
CA LEU A 259 -13.14 15.37 1.56
C LEU A 259 -13.59 16.82 1.38
N TRP A 260 -14.89 17.09 1.46
CA TRP A 260 -15.45 18.44 1.39
C TRP A 260 -14.98 19.31 2.58
N MET A 261 -15.10 18.78 3.80
CA MET A 261 -14.62 19.49 4.99
C MET A 261 -13.12 19.76 4.91
N ARG A 262 -12.33 18.75 4.50
CA ARG A 262 -10.88 18.92 4.36
C ARG A 262 -10.52 19.96 3.31
N GLY A 263 -11.20 19.97 2.17
CA GLY A 263 -11.01 21.00 1.14
C GLY A 263 -11.32 22.41 1.63
N ARG A 264 -12.22 22.57 2.64
CA ARG A 264 -12.46 23.87 3.29
C ARG A 264 -11.29 24.26 4.20
N PHE A 265 -10.77 23.35 5.01
CA PHE A 265 -9.62 23.62 5.89
C PHE A 265 -8.34 23.94 5.11
N LEU A 266 -8.10 23.29 3.97
CA LEU A 266 -6.95 23.56 3.11
C LEU A 266 -6.96 24.96 2.46
N ARG A 267 -8.13 25.61 2.38
CA ARG A 267 -8.25 26.99 1.86
C ARG A 267 -7.86 28.06 2.90
N PHE A 268 -7.77 27.70 4.17
CA PHE A 268 -7.33 28.64 5.19
C PHE A 268 -5.82 28.94 5.08
N PRO A 269 -5.38 30.16 5.45
CA PRO A 269 -3.96 30.53 5.41
C PRO A 269 -3.07 29.52 6.13
N GLY A 270 -1.88 29.22 5.59
CA GLY A 270 -0.95 28.25 6.18
C GLY A 270 -0.54 28.57 7.64
N LYS A 271 -0.60 29.84 8.03
CA LYS A 271 -0.35 30.27 9.43
C LYS A 271 -1.38 29.72 10.43
N THR A 272 -2.56 29.27 9.97
CA THR A 272 -3.64 28.73 10.83
C THR A 272 -3.54 27.23 11.07
N VAL A 273 -2.69 26.54 10.33
CA VAL A 273 -2.58 25.07 10.29
C VAL A 273 -2.35 24.45 11.68
N TRP A 274 -1.64 25.13 12.58
CA TRP A 274 -1.30 24.62 13.90
C TRP A 274 -2.50 24.56 14.86
N PHE A 275 -3.49 25.44 14.71
CA PHE A 275 -4.68 25.45 15.57
C PHE A 275 -5.95 24.92 14.88
N GLN A 276 -5.94 24.64 13.57
CA GLN A 276 -7.08 24.04 12.87
C GLN A 276 -7.60 22.75 13.55
N PRO A 277 -6.75 21.85 14.10
CA PRO A 277 -7.20 20.65 14.80
C PRO A 277 -8.16 20.92 15.97
N VAL A 278 -8.11 22.13 16.55
CA VAL A 278 -9.03 22.56 17.62
C VAL A 278 -10.49 22.52 17.18
N ALA A 279 -10.78 22.83 15.91
CA ALA A 279 -12.14 22.75 15.39
C ALA A 279 -12.71 21.32 15.47
N GLY A 280 -11.89 20.30 15.13
CA GLY A 280 -12.25 18.91 15.33
C GLY A 280 -12.39 18.55 16.81
N GLY A 281 -11.43 18.97 17.64
CA GLY A 281 -11.48 18.77 19.10
C GLY A 281 -12.71 19.40 19.76
N LEU A 282 -13.12 20.59 19.33
CA LEU A 282 -14.32 21.26 19.81
C LEU A 282 -15.60 20.53 19.38
N THR A 283 -15.66 20.10 18.10
CA THR A 283 -16.80 19.30 17.60
C THR A 283 -16.96 18.03 18.43
N VAL A 284 -15.87 17.30 18.65
CA VAL A 284 -15.85 16.06 19.47
C VAL A 284 -16.20 16.38 20.93
N GLY A 285 -15.65 17.45 21.49
CA GLY A 285 -15.88 17.84 22.87
C GLY A 285 -17.34 18.20 23.14
N ILE A 286 -17.97 19.00 22.27
CA ILE A 286 -19.39 19.37 22.39
C ILE A 286 -20.28 18.11 22.28
N MET A 287 -20.05 17.27 21.26
CA MET A 287 -20.81 16.05 21.07
C MET A 287 -20.59 15.06 22.24
N GLY A 288 -19.35 14.90 22.70
CA GLY A 288 -18.98 14.01 23.80
C GLY A 288 -19.48 14.47 25.16
N TRP A 289 -19.80 15.75 25.33
CA TRP A 289 -20.46 16.27 26.53
C TRP A 289 -21.84 15.62 26.70
N PHE A 290 -22.63 15.54 25.62
CA PHE A 290 -23.97 14.96 25.64
C PHE A 290 -23.95 13.44 25.43
N VAL A 291 -23.04 12.92 24.58
CA VAL A 291 -22.96 11.51 24.19
C VAL A 291 -21.53 10.99 24.40
N PRO A 292 -21.18 10.60 25.64
CA PRO A 292 -19.81 10.15 25.97
C PRO A 292 -19.31 8.96 25.16
N GLN A 293 -20.21 8.13 24.64
CA GLN A 293 -19.94 6.95 23.80
C GLN A 293 -19.27 7.32 22.45
N LEU A 294 -19.28 8.60 22.10
CA LEU A 294 -18.66 9.11 20.88
C LEU A 294 -17.14 9.20 20.99
N LEU A 295 -16.60 9.41 22.20
CA LEU A 295 -15.17 9.63 22.44
C LEU A 295 -14.32 8.41 22.06
N GLY A 296 -13.14 8.69 21.50
CA GLY A 296 -12.17 7.70 21.08
C GLY A 296 -12.66 6.83 19.91
N VAL A 297 -11.92 5.75 19.61
CA VAL A 297 -12.22 4.82 18.50
C VAL A 297 -13.59 4.15 18.67
N GLY A 298 -13.94 3.76 19.91
CA GLY A 298 -15.24 3.21 20.24
C GLY A 298 -15.35 1.68 20.14
N TYR A 299 -14.24 0.93 20.16
CA TYR A 299 -14.28 -0.55 20.06
C TYR A 299 -15.16 -1.23 21.11
N LYS A 300 -15.22 -0.67 22.34
CA LYS A 300 -16.14 -1.18 23.37
C LYS A 300 -17.60 -1.18 22.90
N HIS A 301 -18.02 -0.07 22.27
CA HIS A 301 -19.39 0.06 21.78
C HIS A 301 -19.67 -0.78 20.52
N VAL A 302 -18.65 -1.03 19.70
CA VAL A 302 -18.74 -2.06 18.65
C VAL A 302 -19.03 -3.44 19.28
N GLY A 303 -18.29 -3.81 20.33
CA GLY A 303 -18.54 -5.04 21.08
C GLY A 303 -19.95 -5.10 21.67
N ASP A 304 -20.48 -3.98 22.17
CA ASP A 304 -21.84 -3.91 22.71
C ASP A 304 -22.91 -4.18 21.62
N VAL A 305 -22.71 -3.65 20.41
CA VAL A 305 -23.62 -3.92 19.26
C VAL A 305 -23.50 -5.36 18.79
N LEU A 306 -22.30 -5.89 18.67
CA LEU A 306 -22.06 -7.28 18.27
C LEU A 306 -22.74 -8.26 19.24
N ASN A 307 -22.81 -7.93 20.53
CA ASN A 307 -23.47 -8.73 21.53
C ASN A 307 -24.96 -8.38 21.74
N GLY A 308 -25.58 -7.56 20.90
CA GLY A 308 -26.99 -7.18 20.96
C GLY A 308 -27.36 -6.32 22.18
N ARG A 309 -26.39 -5.64 22.81
CA ARG A 309 -26.58 -4.86 24.04
C ARG A 309 -26.91 -3.40 23.82
N MET A 310 -27.01 -2.95 22.57
CA MET A 310 -27.22 -1.54 22.24
C MET A 310 -28.62 -1.30 21.65
N ALA A 311 -29.31 -0.27 22.16
CA ALA A 311 -30.63 0.12 21.68
C ALA A 311 -30.57 0.76 20.29
N LEU A 312 -31.57 0.51 19.44
CA LEU A 312 -31.67 1.03 18.06
C LEU A 312 -31.50 2.56 17.99
N LYS A 313 -32.15 3.30 18.86
CA LYS A 313 -32.05 4.78 18.91
C LYS A 313 -30.62 5.25 19.13
N LEU A 314 -29.87 4.58 20.00
CA LEU A 314 -28.47 4.91 20.28
C LEU A 314 -27.57 4.57 19.09
N MET A 315 -27.79 3.44 18.41
CA MET A 315 -27.04 3.08 17.20
C MET A 315 -27.22 4.12 16.09
N ILE A 316 -28.46 4.58 15.85
CA ILE A 316 -28.74 5.64 14.86
C ILE A 316 -28.03 6.94 15.24
N LEU A 317 -28.14 7.36 16.51
CA LEU A 317 -27.49 8.57 17.01
C LEU A 317 -25.98 8.49 16.85
N LEU A 318 -25.37 7.38 17.27
CA LEU A 318 -23.93 7.18 17.18
C LEU A 318 -23.45 7.09 15.73
N LEU A 319 -24.21 6.48 14.82
CA LEU A 319 -23.88 6.45 13.39
C LEU A 319 -23.74 7.88 12.84
N VAL A 320 -24.72 8.75 13.07
CA VAL A 320 -24.75 10.12 12.57
C VAL A 320 -23.66 10.99 13.22
N LEU A 321 -23.58 10.96 14.56
CA LEU A 321 -22.60 11.78 15.29
C LEU A 321 -21.15 11.35 14.99
N LYS A 322 -20.89 10.04 14.87
CA LYS A 322 -19.56 9.50 14.55
C LYS A 322 -19.13 9.89 13.14
N LEU A 323 -20.05 9.81 12.18
CA LEU A 323 -19.80 10.23 10.81
C LEU A 323 -19.32 11.67 10.73
N VAL A 324 -20.01 12.59 11.43
CA VAL A 324 -19.65 14.02 11.47
C VAL A 324 -18.36 14.26 12.27
N SER A 325 -18.24 13.67 13.46
CA SER A 325 -17.09 13.90 14.35
C SER A 325 -15.78 13.38 13.78
N VAL A 326 -15.80 12.22 13.11
CA VAL A 326 -14.62 11.65 12.43
C VAL A 326 -14.23 12.54 11.24
N ALA A 327 -15.20 12.92 10.40
CA ALA A 327 -14.95 13.79 9.27
C ALA A 327 -14.37 15.16 9.71
N ALA A 328 -14.93 15.78 10.74
CA ALA A 328 -14.44 17.05 11.28
C ALA A 328 -13.05 16.93 11.91
N SER A 329 -12.80 15.87 12.68
CA SER A 329 -11.51 15.63 13.33
C SER A 329 -10.41 15.39 12.30
N TYR A 330 -10.66 14.56 11.30
CA TYR A 330 -9.70 14.28 10.24
C TYR A 330 -9.45 15.52 9.38
N ALA A 331 -10.51 16.16 8.91
CA ALA A 331 -10.45 17.32 8.02
C ALA A 331 -9.69 18.51 8.64
N SER A 332 -9.84 18.74 9.95
CA SER A 332 -9.13 19.79 10.67
C SER A 332 -7.63 19.49 10.89
N GLY A 333 -7.19 18.24 10.67
CA GLY A 333 -5.78 17.85 10.71
C GLY A 333 -5.31 17.23 12.02
N ASN A 334 -6.20 16.67 12.83
CA ASN A 334 -5.84 15.79 13.94
C ASN A 334 -5.10 14.54 13.42
N ALA A 335 -4.14 14.03 14.21
CA ALA A 335 -3.39 12.84 13.85
C ALA A 335 -4.21 11.57 14.13
N GLY A 336 -4.50 10.81 13.08
CA GLY A 336 -5.23 9.55 13.19
C GLY A 336 -5.79 9.07 11.87
N GLY A 337 -6.17 7.79 11.80
CA GLY A 337 -6.70 7.14 10.62
C GLY A 337 -8.22 7.07 10.59
N ILE A 338 -8.74 6.70 9.43
CA ILE A 338 -10.19 6.50 9.20
C ILE A 338 -10.58 5.01 9.20
N PHE A 339 -9.62 4.11 9.38
CA PHE A 339 -9.79 2.66 9.31
C PHE A 339 -10.70 2.15 10.45
N GLY A 340 -10.31 2.32 11.71
CA GLY A 340 -11.14 1.94 12.87
C GLY A 340 -12.52 2.60 12.86
N PRO A 341 -12.63 3.92 12.59
CA PRO A 341 -13.93 4.57 12.44
C PRO A 341 -14.82 3.98 11.34
N SER A 342 -14.29 3.50 10.21
CA SER A 342 -15.10 2.83 9.18
C SER A 342 -15.75 1.55 9.69
N LEU A 343 -15.03 0.76 10.49
CA LEU A 343 -15.58 -0.43 11.16
C LEU A 343 -16.69 -0.06 12.15
N PHE A 344 -16.50 1.01 12.92
CA PHE A 344 -17.52 1.50 13.86
C PHE A 344 -18.80 1.90 13.12
N LEU A 345 -18.69 2.70 12.06
CA LEU A 345 -19.85 3.12 11.24
C LEU A 345 -20.57 1.90 10.67
N GLY A 346 -19.82 0.91 10.19
CA GLY A 346 -20.35 -0.33 9.67
C GLY A 346 -21.08 -1.16 10.73
N ALA A 347 -20.52 -1.29 11.93
CA ALA A 347 -21.15 -2.00 13.05
C ALA A 347 -22.49 -1.37 13.44
N MET A 348 -22.53 -0.04 13.57
CA MET A 348 -23.77 0.67 13.89
C MET A 348 -24.82 0.47 12.79
N LEU A 349 -24.43 0.63 11.53
CA LEU A 349 -25.31 0.46 10.38
C LEU A 349 -25.86 -0.96 10.28
N GLY A 350 -24.99 -1.97 10.38
CA GLY A 350 -25.38 -3.38 10.35
C GLY A 350 -26.31 -3.72 11.51
N GLY A 351 -26.00 -3.24 12.73
CA GLY A 351 -26.85 -3.41 13.90
C GLY A 351 -28.25 -2.80 13.73
N ILE A 352 -28.34 -1.63 13.09
CA ILE A 352 -29.62 -0.99 12.74
C ILE A 352 -30.41 -1.87 11.78
N VAL A 353 -29.78 -2.28 10.66
CA VAL A 353 -30.43 -3.14 9.65
C VAL A 353 -30.89 -4.45 10.26
N GLY A 354 -30.01 -5.11 11.06
CA GLY A 354 -30.33 -6.35 11.72
C GLY A 354 -31.49 -6.22 12.73
N THR A 355 -31.52 -5.16 13.53
CA THR A 355 -32.62 -4.92 14.49
C THR A 355 -33.94 -4.66 13.77
N VAL A 356 -33.91 -3.88 12.69
CA VAL A 356 -35.11 -3.61 11.88
C VAL A 356 -35.59 -4.90 11.20
N SER A 357 -34.67 -5.66 10.60
CA SER A 357 -35.01 -6.93 9.94
C SER A 357 -35.60 -7.94 10.92
N GLN A 358 -35.04 -8.05 12.11
CA GLN A 358 -35.55 -8.95 13.15
C GLN A 358 -36.95 -8.55 13.62
N HIS A 359 -37.26 -7.25 13.63
CA HIS A 359 -38.59 -6.77 14.00
C HIS A 359 -39.67 -7.15 12.96
N PHE A 360 -39.33 -7.10 11.67
CA PHE A 360 -40.28 -7.40 10.59
C PHE A 360 -40.33 -8.89 10.20
N LEU A 361 -39.24 -9.63 10.43
CA LEU A 361 -39.07 -11.02 10.00
C LEU A 361 -38.57 -11.90 11.17
N PRO A 362 -39.30 -11.94 12.30
CA PRO A 362 -38.87 -12.71 13.48
C PRO A 362 -38.77 -14.20 13.14
N GLY A 363 -37.67 -14.83 13.52
CA GLY A 363 -37.42 -16.27 13.28
C GLY A 363 -36.88 -16.62 11.89
N TYR A 364 -36.83 -15.67 10.93
CA TYR A 364 -36.29 -15.88 9.59
C TYR A 364 -34.92 -15.22 9.39
N VAL A 365 -34.45 -14.43 10.34
CA VAL A 365 -33.21 -13.67 10.26
C VAL A 365 -32.35 -13.90 11.49
N ALA A 366 -31.03 -13.85 11.30
CA ALA A 366 -30.05 -13.96 12.35
C ALA A 366 -30.14 -12.80 13.37
N ALA A 367 -29.45 -12.95 14.49
CA ALA A 367 -29.38 -11.90 15.51
C ALA A 367 -28.76 -10.60 14.94
N PRO A 368 -29.15 -9.40 15.44
CA PRO A 368 -28.64 -8.11 14.96
C PRO A 368 -27.11 -8.00 14.96
N GLY A 369 -26.43 -8.70 15.87
CA GLY A 369 -24.98 -8.74 15.92
C GLY A 369 -24.33 -9.36 14.67
N ALA A 370 -24.98 -10.33 14.01
CA ALA A 370 -24.49 -10.89 12.73
C ALA A 370 -24.47 -9.82 11.64
N TYR A 371 -25.55 -9.04 11.55
CA TYR A 371 -25.62 -7.92 10.61
C TYR A 371 -24.64 -6.80 10.95
N ALA A 372 -24.40 -6.54 12.24
CA ALA A 372 -23.39 -5.58 12.68
C ALA A 372 -21.98 -6.00 12.24
N LEU A 373 -21.68 -7.28 12.34
CA LEU A 373 -20.42 -7.86 11.92
C LEU A 373 -20.21 -7.72 10.40
N VAL A 374 -21.23 -8.13 9.62
CA VAL A 374 -21.20 -7.96 8.14
C VAL A 374 -21.14 -6.48 7.78
N GLY A 375 -21.85 -5.62 8.49
CA GLY A 375 -21.83 -4.17 8.31
C GLY A 375 -20.43 -3.56 8.50
N MET A 376 -19.62 -4.06 9.45
CA MET A 376 -18.23 -3.62 9.60
C MET A 376 -17.45 -3.80 8.31
N GLY A 377 -17.50 -4.98 7.71
CA GLY A 377 -16.86 -5.27 6.43
C GLY A 377 -17.44 -4.43 5.28
N THR A 378 -18.77 -4.29 5.26
CA THR A 378 -19.49 -3.50 4.26
C THR A 378 -19.03 -2.05 4.19
N ALA A 379 -18.95 -1.37 5.32
CA ALA A 379 -18.50 0.02 5.38
C ALA A 379 -17.00 0.15 5.07
N PHE A 380 -16.19 -0.80 5.55
CA PHE A 380 -14.77 -0.82 5.24
C PHE A 380 -14.54 -0.98 3.72
N ALA A 381 -15.18 -1.95 3.08
CA ALA A 381 -15.08 -2.16 1.63
C ALA A 381 -15.56 -0.94 0.83
N GLY A 382 -16.61 -0.26 1.27
CA GLY A 382 -17.13 0.94 0.60
C GLY A 382 -16.26 2.19 0.80
N ILE A 383 -15.68 2.40 1.99
CA ILE A 383 -14.88 3.60 2.32
C ILE A 383 -13.44 3.45 1.82
N ILE A 384 -12.77 2.34 2.19
CA ILE A 384 -11.35 2.11 1.90
C ILE A 384 -11.14 1.57 0.48
N ARG A 385 -12.13 0.83 -0.04
CA ARG A 385 -12.10 0.15 -1.34
C ARG A 385 -11.15 -1.04 -1.42
N ALA A 386 -11.00 -1.76 -0.33
CA ALA A 386 -10.28 -3.01 -0.23
C ALA A 386 -11.25 -4.16 0.16
N PRO A 387 -12.08 -4.66 -0.78
CA PRO A 387 -13.10 -5.66 -0.47
C PRO A 387 -12.52 -7.01 -0.05
N MET A 388 -11.41 -7.47 -0.64
CA MET A 388 -10.76 -8.73 -0.26
C MET A 388 -10.22 -8.65 1.17
N THR A 389 -9.50 -7.57 1.48
CA THR A 389 -9.05 -7.27 2.83
C THR A 389 -10.20 -7.24 3.82
N SER A 390 -11.32 -6.61 3.44
CA SER A 390 -12.52 -6.50 4.28
C SER A 390 -13.06 -7.87 4.69
N VAL A 391 -13.30 -8.74 3.72
CA VAL A 391 -13.87 -10.08 3.95
C VAL A 391 -12.95 -10.90 4.85
N VAL A 392 -11.66 -10.97 4.52
CA VAL A 392 -10.69 -11.78 5.28
C VAL A 392 -10.45 -11.20 6.68
N MET A 393 -10.44 -9.87 6.82
CA MET A 393 -10.26 -9.22 8.13
C MET A 393 -11.39 -9.57 9.11
N ILE A 394 -12.63 -9.43 8.68
CA ILE A 394 -13.78 -9.76 9.53
C ILE A 394 -13.81 -11.25 9.85
N PHE A 395 -13.50 -12.10 8.86
CA PHE A 395 -13.36 -13.54 9.08
C PHE A 395 -12.26 -13.88 10.13
N GLU A 396 -11.07 -13.28 10.04
CA GLU A 396 -10.00 -13.52 11.01
C GLU A 396 -10.35 -13.02 12.44
N ILE A 397 -11.03 -11.87 12.52
CA ILE A 397 -11.48 -11.31 13.81
C ILE A 397 -12.48 -12.25 14.49
N THR A 398 -13.37 -12.88 13.72
CA THR A 398 -14.48 -13.70 14.25
C THR A 398 -14.17 -15.18 14.30
N ARG A 399 -13.29 -15.67 13.42
CA ARG A 399 -12.99 -17.09 13.20
C ARG A 399 -14.23 -17.92 12.84
N ASP A 400 -15.24 -17.30 12.24
CA ASP A 400 -16.50 -17.92 11.85
C ASP A 400 -16.67 -17.94 10.33
N TYR A 401 -16.75 -19.14 9.75
CA TYR A 401 -16.95 -19.35 8.31
C TYR A 401 -18.36 -18.98 7.82
N ALA A 402 -19.36 -19.04 8.70
CA ALA A 402 -20.74 -18.80 8.32
C ALA A 402 -20.99 -17.38 7.81
N VAL A 403 -20.15 -16.41 8.21
CA VAL A 403 -20.29 -15.00 7.82
C VAL A 403 -19.60 -14.65 6.50
N ILE A 404 -18.81 -15.55 5.91
CA ILE A 404 -17.99 -15.24 4.71
C ILE A 404 -18.89 -14.87 3.52
N VAL A 405 -19.91 -15.69 3.22
CA VAL A 405 -20.80 -15.45 2.06
C VAL A 405 -21.59 -14.15 2.22
N PRO A 406 -22.27 -13.90 3.36
CA PRO A 406 -22.87 -12.58 3.63
C PRO A 406 -21.89 -11.41 3.48
N LEU A 407 -20.66 -11.55 3.99
CA LEU A 407 -19.60 -10.53 3.86
C LEU A 407 -19.23 -10.28 2.41
N MET A 408 -19.03 -11.34 1.62
CA MET A 408 -18.69 -11.21 0.19
C MET A 408 -19.77 -10.42 -0.55
N ILE A 409 -21.04 -10.79 -0.38
CA ILE A 409 -22.17 -10.12 -1.04
C ILE A 409 -22.23 -8.66 -0.63
N SER A 410 -22.32 -8.39 0.67
CA SER A 410 -22.54 -7.04 1.20
C SER A 410 -21.34 -6.12 0.92
N SER A 411 -20.10 -6.61 1.09
CA SER A 411 -18.88 -5.83 0.83
C SER A 411 -18.70 -5.49 -0.65
N LEU A 412 -18.94 -6.45 -1.57
CA LEU A 412 -18.84 -6.20 -3.01
C LEU A 412 -19.92 -5.24 -3.49
N VAL A 413 -21.17 -5.39 -3.04
CA VAL A 413 -22.25 -4.45 -3.38
C VAL A 413 -21.90 -3.04 -2.91
N SER A 414 -21.42 -2.89 -1.68
CA SER A 414 -20.98 -1.60 -1.13
C SER A 414 -19.82 -1.00 -1.92
N PHE A 415 -18.82 -1.83 -2.27
CA PHE A 415 -17.70 -1.43 -3.10
C PHE A 415 -18.14 -0.89 -4.47
N PHE A 416 -19.01 -1.63 -5.21
CA PHE A 416 -19.48 -1.19 -6.52
C PHE A 416 -20.28 0.10 -6.46
N ILE A 417 -21.17 0.25 -5.47
CA ILE A 417 -21.93 1.49 -5.27
C ILE A 417 -20.97 2.64 -4.97
N SER A 418 -20.05 2.46 -4.03
CA SER A 418 -19.06 3.48 -3.70
C SER A 418 -18.22 3.85 -4.92
N ALA A 419 -17.76 2.88 -5.71
CA ALA A 419 -16.97 3.09 -6.92
C ALA A 419 -17.75 3.88 -8.00
N ARG A 420 -19.06 3.66 -8.09
CA ARG A 420 -19.92 4.36 -9.05
C ARG A 420 -20.10 5.84 -8.74
N PHE A 421 -20.20 6.21 -7.45
CA PHE A 421 -20.47 7.59 -7.01
C PHE A 421 -19.24 8.37 -6.58
N GLN A 422 -18.13 7.69 -6.32
CA GLN A 422 -16.83 8.27 -5.99
C GLN A 422 -15.77 7.59 -6.86
N LYS A 423 -15.28 8.22 -7.92
CA LYS A 423 -14.39 7.60 -8.91
C LYS A 423 -13.05 7.13 -8.30
N GLN A 424 -12.39 7.99 -7.55
CA GLN A 424 -11.10 7.67 -6.92
C GLN A 424 -11.27 7.15 -5.50
N PRO A 425 -10.45 6.17 -5.04
CA PRO A 425 -10.38 5.75 -3.65
C PRO A 425 -10.04 6.91 -2.70
N ILE A 426 -10.52 6.85 -1.46
CA ILE A 426 -10.36 7.94 -0.50
C ILE A 426 -8.89 8.31 -0.25
N TYR A 427 -8.00 7.33 -0.17
CA TYR A 427 -6.57 7.58 0.09
C TYR A 427 -5.84 8.21 -1.09
N GLU A 428 -6.28 7.95 -2.31
CA GLU A 428 -5.75 8.62 -3.51
C GLU A 428 -6.17 10.08 -3.54
N VAL A 429 -7.46 10.37 -3.31
CA VAL A 429 -7.95 11.76 -3.24
C VAL A 429 -7.30 12.54 -2.10
N LEU A 430 -7.05 11.89 -0.96
CA LEU A 430 -6.34 12.52 0.16
C LEU A 430 -4.89 12.86 -0.20
N ALA A 431 -4.21 12.00 -0.95
CA ALA A 431 -2.87 12.26 -1.46
C ALA A 431 -2.88 13.41 -2.49
N ASP A 432 -3.85 13.42 -3.41
CA ASP A 432 -4.02 14.53 -4.38
C ASP A 432 -4.25 15.87 -3.69
N GLN A 433 -5.04 15.90 -2.60
CA GLN A 433 -5.24 17.09 -1.79
C GLN A 433 -3.96 17.55 -1.06
N ASP A 434 -2.99 16.65 -0.82
CA ASP A 434 -1.65 16.97 -0.31
C ASP A 434 -0.65 17.32 -1.43
N GLY A 435 -1.11 17.41 -2.69
CA GLY A 435 -0.28 17.70 -3.86
C GLY A 435 0.57 16.51 -4.32
N ILE A 436 0.21 15.29 -3.91
CA ILE A 436 0.94 14.07 -4.28
C ILE A 436 0.07 13.24 -5.23
N HIS A 437 0.46 13.22 -6.50
CA HIS A 437 -0.22 12.41 -7.50
C HIS A 437 0.29 10.97 -7.46
N LEU A 438 -0.56 10.07 -6.96
CA LEU A 438 -0.28 8.63 -6.95
C LEU A 438 -0.64 8.01 -8.30
N PRO A 439 0.09 6.98 -8.77
CA PRO A 439 -0.30 6.28 -9.98
C PRO A 439 -1.65 5.60 -9.77
N THR A 440 -2.60 5.88 -10.67
CA THR A 440 -3.94 5.27 -10.63
C THR A 440 -3.88 3.77 -10.92
N ALA A 441 -4.91 3.01 -10.52
CA ALA A 441 -5.00 1.58 -10.83
C ALA A 441 -4.91 1.34 -12.35
N GLU A 442 -5.53 2.19 -13.17
CA GLU A 442 -5.46 2.13 -14.63
C GLU A 442 -4.01 2.34 -15.14
N THR A 443 -3.30 3.32 -14.61
CA THR A 443 -1.90 3.58 -14.98
C THR A 443 -0.99 2.43 -14.58
N ARG A 444 -1.24 1.80 -13.41
CA ARG A 444 -0.50 0.63 -12.93
C ARG A 444 -0.75 -0.59 -13.80
N GLN A 445 -2.01 -0.88 -14.15
CA GLN A 445 -2.37 -1.96 -15.05
C GLN A 445 -1.80 -1.75 -16.46
N GLN A 446 -1.89 -0.55 -17.00
CA GLN A 446 -1.33 -0.24 -18.32
C GLN A 446 0.19 -0.37 -18.35
N SER A 447 0.89 0.02 -17.29
CA SER A 447 2.35 -0.14 -17.20
C SER A 447 2.79 -1.60 -17.09
N GLY A 448 1.99 -2.46 -16.42
CA GLY A 448 2.26 -3.89 -16.33
C GLY A 448 1.73 -4.73 -17.50
N GLN A 449 0.78 -4.22 -18.27
CA GLN A 449 0.13 -4.94 -19.37
C GLN A 449 0.81 -4.77 -20.72
N ARG A 450 1.68 -3.75 -20.91
CA ARG A 450 2.39 -3.57 -22.18
C ARG A 450 3.46 -4.64 -22.33
N ARG A 451 3.26 -5.50 -23.33
CA ARG A 451 4.13 -6.63 -23.62
C ARG A 451 5.07 -6.33 -24.77
N VAL A 452 6.20 -7.03 -24.80
CA VAL A 452 7.22 -6.94 -25.86
C VAL A 452 6.62 -7.12 -27.24
N VAL A 453 5.64 -8.03 -27.41
CA VAL A 453 4.95 -8.24 -28.70
C VAL A 453 4.33 -6.96 -29.28
N GLN A 454 4.00 -5.97 -28.48
CA GLN A 454 3.42 -4.70 -28.95
C GLN A 454 4.45 -3.71 -29.50
N ALA A 455 5.72 -3.89 -29.11
CA ALA A 455 6.87 -3.12 -29.59
C ALA A 455 7.78 -3.92 -30.51
N MET A 456 7.53 -5.23 -30.65
CA MET A 456 8.33 -6.12 -31.46
C MET A 456 8.18 -5.78 -32.95
N ARG A 457 9.29 -5.81 -33.66
CA ARG A 457 9.36 -5.70 -35.12
C ARG A 457 10.05 -6.92 -35.70
N ASP A 458 9.83 -7.17 -37.00
CA ASP A 458 10.59 -8.17 -37.73
C ASP A 458 12.08 -7.82 -37.71
N ALA A 459 12.91 -8.84 -37.53
CA ALA A 459 14.37 -8.65 -37.52
C ALA A 459 14.88 -8.46 -38.94
N THR A 460 15.03 -7.20 -39.36
CA THR A 460 15.51 -6.84 -40.71
C THR A 460 17.01 -7.02 -40.89
N GLU A 461 17.78 -6.96 -39.81
CA GLU A 461 19.24 -7.08 -39.81
C GLU A 461 19.68 -8.13 -38.79
N VAL A 462 19.89 -9.37 -39.23
CA VAL A 462 20.53 -10.44 -38.48
C VAL A 462 21.87 -10.75 -39.14
N TRP A 463 22.91 -10.83 -38.33
CA TRP A 463 24.27 -11.05 -38.87
C TRP A 463 24.72 -12.48 -38.67
N SER A 464 25.43 -13.01 -39.70
CA SER A 464 26.00 -14.37 -39.62
C SER A 464 27.15 -14.41 -38.61
N GLY A 465 27.18 -15.43 -37.78
CA GLY A 465 28.29 -15.72 -36.87
C GLY A 465 29.63 -15.96 -37.57
N SER A 466 29.60 -16.25 -38.89
CA SER A 466 30.79 -16.43 -39.70
C SER A 466 31.46 -15.14 -40.13
N LEU A 467 30.78 -13.95 -40.05
CA LEU A 467 31.35 -12.65 -40.33
C LEU A 467 32.54 -12.34 -39.43
N THR A 468 33.59 -11.75 -40.01
CA THR A 468 34.72 -11.22 -39.23
C THR A 468 34.36 -9.90 -38.54
N VAL A 469 35.10 -9.57 -37.49
CA VAL A 469 34.94 -8.29 -36.76
C VAL A 469 35.14 -7.10 -37.71
N GLN A 470 36.05 -7.19 -38.64
CA GLN A 470 36.32 -6.12 -39.62
C GLN A 470 35.13 -5.93 -40.56
N GLU A 471 34.61 -7.00 -41.17
CA GLU A 471 33.40 -6.94 -42.01
C GLU A 471 32.19 -6.40 -41.26
N ALA A 472 32.03 -6.82 -40.01
CA ALA A 472 30.95 -6.36 -39.14
C ALA A 472 31.09 -4.85 -38.83
N LEU A 473 32.30 -4.35 -38.58
CA LEU A 473 32.56 -2.92 -38.37
C LEU A 473 32.22 -2.08 -39.61
N GLU A 474 32.63 -2.53 -40.81
CA GLU A 474 32.29 -1.87 -42.06
C GLU A 474 30.78 -1.82 -42.30
N LYS A 475 30.12 -2.97 -42.13
CA LYS A 475 28.66 -3.11 -42.24
C LYS A 475 27.90 -2.23 -41.21
N SER A 476 28.46 -2.08 -40.02
CA SER A 476 27.86 -1.26 -38.95
C SER A 476 27.77 0.22 -39.31
N GLN A 477 28.66 0.74 -40.20
CA GLN A 477 28.67 2.16 -40.57
C GLN A 477 27.43 2.55 -41.38
N SER A 478 26.89 1.63 -42.18
CA SER A 478 25.70 1.84 -43.01
C SER A 478 24.38 1.53 -42.29
N SER A 479 24.43 0.88 -41.12
CA SER A 479 23.24 0.51 -40.37
C SER A 479 22.77 1.65 -39.44
N ARG A 480 21.46 1.78 -39.32
CA ARG A 480 20.80 2.69 -38.38
C ARG A 480 20.75 2.17 -36.92
N PHE A 481 21.04 0.88 -36.71
CA PHE A 481 21.07 0.26 -35.41
C PHE A 481 22.45 0.35 -34.75
N HIS A 482 22.50 0.18 -33.44
CA HIS A 482 23.74 0.16 -32.67
C HIS A 482 24.06 -1.22 -32.09
N ALA A 483 23.12 -2.16 -32.23
CA ALA A 483 23.29 -3.57 -31.84
C ALA A 483 22.55 -4.49 -32.81
N TRP A 484 23.05 -5.72 -32.98
CA TRP A 484 22.55 -6.68 -33.98
C TRP A 484 22.55 -8.09 -33.40
N PRO A 485 21.46 -8.87 -33.61
CA PRO A 485 21.46 -10.29 -33.33
C PRO A 485 22.46 -11.02 -34.24
N VAL A 486 23.19 -11.97 -33.67
CA VAL A 486 24.11 -12.85 -34.38
C VAL A 486 23.50 -14.25 -34.44
N SER A 487 23.51 -14.88 -35.63
CA SER A 487 22.96 -16.22 -35.86
C SER A 487 23.95 -17.15 -36.51
N ASP A 488 23.81 -18.43 -36.23
CA ASP A 488 24.48 -19.55 -36.93
C ASP A 488 23.42 -20.57 -37.45
N GLU A 489 23.86 -21.81 -37.78
CA GLU A 489 22.98 -22.89 -38.23
C GLU A 489 21.93 -23.29 -37.18
N ARG A 490 22.16 -23.04 -35.91
CA ARG A 490 21.25 -23.33 -34.79
C ARG A 490 20.24 -22.22 -34.52
N GLY A 491 20.43 -21.03 -35.10
CA GLY A 491 19.62 -19.85 -34.89
C GLY A 491 20.40 -18.72 -34.19
N VAL A 492 19.74 -17.91 -33.36
CA VAL A 492 20.41 -16.80 -32.68
C VAL A 492 21.33 -17.31 -31.58
N ILE A 493 22.59 -16.86 -31.63
CA ILE A 493 23.66 -17.23 -30.69
C ILE A 493 24.13 -16.06 -29.82
N GLY A 494 23.61 -14.85 -30.04
CA GLY A 494 24.00 -13.70 -29.23
C GLY A 494 23.65 -12.37 -29.85
N VAL A 495 24.15 -11.29 -29.22
CA VAL A 495 24.01 -9.91 -29.71
C VAL A 495 25.36 -9.23 -29.68
N VAL A 496 25.72 -8.54 -30.74
CA VAL A 496 26.89 -7.68 -30.78
C VAL A 496 26.46 -6.21 -30.85
N SER A 497 27.19 -5.35 -30.17
CA SER A 497 27.00 -3.89 -30.25
C SER A 497 28.14 -3.25 -31.02
N ARG A 498 27.88 -2.07 -31.60
CA ARG A 498 28.93 -1.27 -32.25
C ARG A 498 30.09 -0.97 -31.30
N GLN A 499 29.76 -0.75 -30.00
CA GLN A 499 30.77 -0.47 -28.99
C GLN A 499 31.63 -1.70 -28.68
N SER A 500 31.06 -2.90 -28.61
CA SER A 500 31.82 -4.14 -28.40
C SER A 500 32.71 -4.48 -29.60
N LEU A 501 32.22 -4.25 -30.82
CA LEU A 501 33.02 -4.42 -32.03
C LEU A 501 34.21 -3.46 -32.08
N GLN A 502 34.01 -2.18 -31.74
CA GLN A 502 35.11 -1.17 -31.71
C GLN A 502 36.13 -1.49 -30.62
N ALA A 503 35.70 -2.00 -29.47
CA ALA A 503 36.59 -2.35 -28.36
C ALA A 503 37.55 -3.51 -28.74
N VAL A 504 37.10 -4.42 -29.59
CA VAL A 504 37.88 -5.59 -30.04
C VAL A 504 38.70 -5.29 -31.29
N GLY A 505 38.31 -4.28 -32.11
CA GLY A 505 38.67 -4.06 -33.50
C GLY A 505 40.16 -4.02 -33.86
N ASN A 506 41.05 -3.56 -32.96
CA ASN A 506 42.46 -3.38 -33.33
C ASN A 506 43.38 -4.58 -32.98
N GLY A 507 42.88 -5.61 -32.29
CA GLY A 507 43.70 -6.77 -31.90
C GLY A 507 43.15 -8.13 -32.39
N ALA A 508 41.98 -8.14 -33.01
CA ALA A 508 41.29 -9.37 -33.39
C ALA A 508 40.35 -9.15 -34.62
N ALA A 509 40.79 -8.39 -35.60
CA ALA A 509 40.02 -8.06 -36.80
C ALA A 509 39.51 -9.29 -37.57
N ASP A 510 40.27 -10.38 -37.55
CA ASP A 510 39.99 -11.65 -38.26
C ASP A 510 39.13 -12.64 -37.43
N LYS A 511 38.81 -12.33 -36.15
CA LYS A 511 37.93 -13.18 -35.33
C LYS A 511 36.52 -13.13 -35.88
N ARG A 512 35.84 -14.30 -35.78
CA ARG A 512 34.44 -14.42 -36.19
C ARG A 512 33.52 -13.90 -35.08
N LEU A 513 32.33 -13.41 -35.43
CA LEU A 513 31.35 -12.94 -34.48
C LEU A 513 30.89 -14.06 -33.51
N SER A 514 30.84 -15.31 -33.98
CA SER A 514 30.54 -16.48 -33.15
C SER A 514 31.53 -16.71 -32.01
N GLU A 515 32.75 -16.17 -32.11
CA GLU A 515 33.77 -16.26 -31.06
C GLU A 515 33.64 -15.14 -30.00
N LEU A 516 32.86 -14.09 -30.31
CA LEU A 516 32.66 -12.94 -29.42
C LEU A 516 31.40 -13.00 -28.58
N VAL A 517 30.47 -13.88 -28.93
CA VAL A 517 29.18 -14.01 -28.23
C VAL A 517 29.14 -15.30 -27.45
N ASP A 518 28.44 -15.27 -26.30
CA ASP A 518 28.18 -16.47 -25.52
C ASP A 518 26.82 -17.05 -25.92
N ALA A 519 26.86 -18.17 -26.64
CA ALA A 519 25.63 -18.82 -27.12
C ALA A 519 24.78 -19.43 -26.00
N THR A 520 25.31 -19.58 -24.80
CA THR A 520 24.60 -20.16 -23.65
C THR A 520 23.90 -19.10 -22.77
N ASP A 521 24.42 -17.86 -22.75
CA ASP A 521 23.87 -16.77 -21.94
C ASP A 521 23.99 -15.42 -22.68
N PHE A 522 22.99 -15.07 -23.45
CA PHE A 522 22.92 -13.78 -24.14
C PHE A 522 21.66 -13.00 -23.78
N PRO A 523 21.73 -11.65 -23.78
CA PRO A 523 20.58 -10.78 -23.48
C PRO A 523 19.48 -10.97 -24.54
N HIS A 524 18.31 -11.44 -24.11
CA HIS A 524 17.13 -11.64 -24.96
C HIS A 524 15.85 -11.39 -24.18
N VAL A 525 14.71 -11.28 -24.85
CA VAL A 525 13.37 -11.22 -24.29
C VAL A 525 12.43 -12.17 -25.03
N HIS A 526 11.26 -12.46 -24.42
CA HIS A 526 10.18 -13.20 -25.07
C HIS A 526 9.02 -12.26 -25.38
N ALA A 527 8.21 -12.61 -26.37
CA ALA A 527 7.08 -11.80 -26.83
C ALA A 527 6.06 -11.44 -25.73
N ASP A 528 5.90 -12.31 -24.74
CA ASP A 528 4.98 -12.14 -23.60
C ASP A 528 5.60 -11.42 -22.40
N HIS A 529 6.89 -11.11 -22.42
CA HIS A 529 7.52 -10.33 -21.35
C HIS A 529 6.97 -8.89 -21.31
N SER A 530 6.98 -8.27 -20.10
CA SER A 530 6.64 -6.86 -19.96
C SER A 530 7.69 -5.97 -20.62
N LEU A 531 7.26 -4.83 -21.17
CA LEU A 531 8.20 -3.83 -21.71
C LEU A 531 9.17 -3.29 -20.64
N HIS A 532 8.75 -3.29 -19.37
CA HIS A 532 9.62 -2.89 -18.26
C HIS A 532 10.82 -3.84 -18.12
N LEU A 533 10.59 -5.16 -18.22
CA LEU A 533 11.66 -6.14 -18.20
C LEU A 533 12.61 -5.97 -19.41
N ALA A 534 12.06 -5.61 -20.57
CA ALA A 534 12.90 -5.32 -21.74
C ALA A 534 13.81 -4.11 -21.48
N LEU A 535 13.28 -3.04 -20.90
CA LEU A 535 14.07 -1.86 -20.51
C LEU A 535 15.13 -2.18 -19.46
N ASP A 536 14.80 -2.97 -18.44
CA ASP A 536 15.75 -3.40 -17.42
C ASP A 536 16.92 -4.21 -18.04
N ARG A 537 16.60 -5.14 -18.95
CA ARG A 537 17.62 -5.94 -19.65
C ARG A 537 18.46 -5.10 -20.60
N MET A 538 17.85 -4.15 -21.33
CA MET A 538 18.58 -3.17 -22.16
C MET A 538 19.55 -2.34 -21.30
N GLY A 539 19.09 -1.86 -20.14
CA GLY A 539 19.93 -1.09 -19.22
C GLY A 539 21.08 -1.91 -18.62
N ALA A 540 20.81 -3.14 -18.19
CA ALA A 540 21.80 -4.04 -17.61
C ALA A 540 22.88 -4.46 -18.63
N SER A 541 22.47 -4.76 -19.88
CA SER A 541 23.38 -5.16 -20.95
C SER A 541 23.98 -3.99 -21.73
N ARG A 542 23.52 -2.75 -21.50
CA ARG A 542 23.87 -1.53 -22.26
C ARG A 542 23.62 -1.66 -23.76
N LEU A 543 22.54 -2.36 -24.11
CA LEU A 543 22.09 -2.55 -25.48
C LEU A 543 20.82 -1.74 -25.72
N ASP A 544 20.68 -1.13 -26.87
CA ASP A 544 19.48 -0.44 -27.33
C ASP A 544 18.54 -1.31 -28.18
N LEU A 545 18.95 -2.56 -28.42
CA LEU A 545 18.20 -3.58 -29.13
C LEU A 545 18.36 -4.93 -28.44
N LEU A 546 17.25 -5.66 -28.26
CA LEU A 546 17.24 -7.05 -27.79
C LEU A 546 16.52 -7.94 -28.79
N PRO A 547 17.05 -9.18 -29.05
CA PRO A 547 16.31 -10.18 -29.80
C PRO A 547 15.12 -10.67 -28.98
N VAL A 548 14.00 -10.85 -29.66
CA VAL A 548 12.80 -11.51 -29.13
C VAL A 548 12.84 -12.94 -29.61
N VAL A 549 12.92 -13.88 -28.68
CA VAL A 549 13.11 -15.30 -28.97
C VAL A 549 11.97 -16.16 -28.42
N ASN A 550 11.80 -17.34 -29.03
CA ASN A 550 10.77 -18.28 -28.63
C ASN A 550 11.06 -18.85 -27.22
N ARG A 551 10.02 -19.10 -26.41
CA ARG A 551 10.18 -19.67 -25.07
C ARG A 551 10.59 -21.14 -25.06
N ALA A 552 10.23 -21.88 -26.08
CA ALA A 552 10.58 -23.29 -26.18
C ALA A 552 11.98 -23.50 -26.76
N ASP A 553 12.48 -22.53 -27.55
CA ASP A 553 13.80 -22.55 -28.14
C ASP A 553 14.36 -21.11 -28.19
N VAL A 554 15.33 -20.82 -27.35
CA VAL A 554 15.95 -19.48 -27.24
C VAL A 554 16.78 -19.11 -28.48
N HIS A 555 17.09 -20.07 -29.36
CA HIS A 555 17.79 -19.82 -30.61
C HIS A 555 16.83 -19.47 -31.76
N GLN A 556 15.53 -19.71 -31.60
CA GLN A 556 14.52 -19.30 -32.57
C GLN A 556 14.16 -17.83 -32.41
N LEU A 557 14.58 -16.98 -33.34
CA LEU A 557 14.26 -15.57 -33.40
C LEU A 557 12.83 -15.35 -33.86
N GLU A 558 12.03 -14.62 -33.06
CA GLU A 558 10.67 -14.17 -33.40
C GLU A 558 10.64 -12.72 -33.88
N GLY A 559 11.63 -11.93 -33.49
CA GLY A 559 11.74 -10.52 -33.86
C GLY A 559 12.81 -9.79 -33.07
N VAL A 560 12.76 -8.48 -33.10
CA VAL A 560 13.62 -7.60 -32.28
C VAL A 560 12.78 -6.50 -31.62
N VAL A 561 13.24 -6.02 -30.50
CA VAL A 561 12.66 -4.85 -29.83
C VAL A 561 13.76 -3.82 -29.58
N THR A 562 13.53 -2.56 -29.98
CA THR A 562 14.47 -1.48 -29.75
C THR A 562 13.99 -0.54 -28.65
N LEU A 563 14.92 0.19 -28.04
CA LEU A 563 14.61 1.22 -27.05
C LEU A 563 13.65 2.28 -27.64
N GLN A 564 13.82 2.65 -28.92
CA GLN A 564 12.94 3.61 -29.59
C GLN A 564 11.51 3.09 -29.74
N ASP A 565 11.32 1.79 -30.06
CA ASP A 565 9.98 1.19 -30.15
C ASP A 565 9.27 1.17 -28.79
N VAL A 566 10.02 0.86 -27.75
CA VAL A 566 9.48 0.90 -26.38
C VAL A 566 9.10 2.34 -26.02
N LEU A 567 9.96 3.32 -26.25
CA LEU A 567 9.69 4.73 -25.94
C LEU A 567 8.51 5.27 -26.74
N ALA A 568 8.39 4.90 -28.03
CA ALA A 568 7.26 5.31 -28.87
C ALA A 568 5.91 4.83 -28.33
N LEU A 569 5.84 3.59 -27.80
CA LEU A 569 4.64 3.09 -27.12
C LEU A 569 4.30 3.85 -25.84
N TYR A 570 5.29 4.43 -25.16
CA TYR A 570 5.07 5.31 -24.01
C TYR A 570 4.78 6.77 -24.40
N GLY A 571 4.69 7.06 -25.72
CA GLY A 571 4.44 8.42 -26.21
C GLY A 571 5.67 9.35 -26.13
N VAL A 572 6.85 8.77 -25.94
CA VAL A 572 8.13 9.49 -25.86
C VAL A 572 8.86 9.32 -27.20
N GLY A 573 8.86 10.32 -28.03
CA GLY A 573 9.54 10.30 -29.33
C GLY A 573 8.76 11.07 -30.42
N PRO A 574 9.34 11.33 -31.59
CA PRO A 574 8.64 11.94 -32.70
C PRO A 574 7.48 11.02 -33.12
N LYS A 575 6.27 11.57 -33.20
CA LYS A 575 5.11 10.86 -33.78
C LYS A 575 5.42 10.63 -35.26
N GLU A 576 5.92 9.46 -35.61
CA GLU A 576 5.83 9.00 -36.99
C GLU A 576 4.35 8.85 -37.34
N SER A 577 3.86 9.65 -38.25
CA SER A 577 2.54 9.54 -38.83
C SER A 577 2.41 8.14 -39.44
N HIS A 578 1.62 7.27 -38.82
CA HIS A 578 1.09 6.10 -39.51
C HIS A 578 0.18 6.60 -40.64
N ALA A 579 0.76 6.74 -41.82
CA ALA A 579 0.01 6.84 -43.05
C ALA A 579 -0.76 5.52 -43.22
N ALA A 580 -2.02 5.60 -42.88
CA ALA A 580 -2.98 4.53 -43.09
C ALA A 580 -3.09 4.22 -44.57
N GLY A 581 -2.57 3.10 -44.99
CA GLY A 581 -3.00 2.42 -46.20
C GLY A 581 -4.36 1.79 -45.93
N LYS A 582 -5.43 2.57 -46.10
CA LYS A 582 -6.74 2.03 -46.44
C LYS A 582 -6.74 1.84 -47.94
N GLU A 583 -6.57 0.64 -48.41
CA GLU A 583 -7.13 0.25 -49.69
C GLU A 583 -8.28 -0.74 -49.45
N THR A 584 -9.40 -0.27 -49.94
CA THR A 584 -10.68 -0.92 -50.18
C THR A 584 -10.52 -2.24 -50.96
N HIS A 585 -11.12 -3.32 -50.43
CA HIS A 585 -12.06 -4.18 -51.17
C HIS A 585 -12.95 -4.91 -50.19
#